data_4329c92caa3e3f429d9f45eceec88511
#
_entry.id   4329c92caa3e3f429d9f45eceec88511
#
_cell.length_a   1.000
_cell.length_b   1.000
_cell.length_c   1.000
_cell.angle_alpha   90.00
_cell.angle_beta   90.00
_cell.angle_gamma   90.00
#
_symmetry.space_group_name_H-M   'P 1'
#
loop_
_entity.id
_entity.type
_entity.pdbx_description
1 polymer ?
#
loop_
_entity_poly.entity_id
_entity_poly.type
_entity_poly.pdbx_seq_one_letter_code
_entity_poly.pdbx_strand_id
1 'polypeptide(L)'
;MGAGGRNIPPIYAATWTNGLWGDVKDGENMLAKITDGGTFTNWGTNIGGKLGIDITPVNGLKISAAVAPNFNNVKKKTFVKQIPYTRSEDPNTTVGYMGGYRTTNLTENRNDSHDITTQFFANYAKTLGRHDFSVMIGYEDYYAFWENLDASRDQYQLTSYPYLDLGSEDYRDNGGNAEEYAYRSLFGRMTYSYADRYLIQANLRRDGSSRFASNCRWANF
;
A
#
# COMPACT_ATOMS: atom_id res chain seq x y z
N MET A 1 -14.32 -9.13 -7.44
CA MET A 1 -15.62 -9.76 -7.75
C MET A 1 -15.38 -11.24 -7.95
N GLY A 2 -15.89 -12.07 -7.03
CA GLY A 2 -15.68 -13.52 -7.06
C GLY A 2 -16.41 -14.19 -8.22
N ALA A 3 -15.94 -15.37 -8.62
CA ALA A 3 -16.44 -16.19 -9.73
C ALA A 3 -17.91 -16.70 -9.55
N GLY A 4 -18.59 -16.38 -8.45
CA GLY A 4 -19.90 -16.91 -8.09
C GLY A 4 -21.04 -16.61 -9.09
N GLY A 5 -21.00 -15.49 -9.78
CA GLY A 5 -22.08 -15.11 -10.72
C GLY A 5 -22.13 -15.91 -12.02
N ARG A 6 -21.07 -16.66 -12.37
CA ARG A 6 -20.99 -17.40 -13.63
C ARG A 6 -21.72 -18.77 -13.61
N ASN A 7 -22.02 -19.26 -12.42
CA ASN A 7 -22.54 -20.63 -12.23
C ASN A 7 -24.04 -20.66 -11.84
N ILE A 8 -24.74 -19.53 -11.89
CA ILE A 8 -26.15 -19.47 -11.54
C ILE A 8 -26.98 -19.59 -12.82
N PRO A 9 -27.72 -20.68 -13.01
CA PRO A 9 -28.63 -20.79 -14.15
C PRO A 9 -29.74 -19.73 -14.08
N PRO A 10 -30.23 -19.22 -15.24
CA PRO A 10 -31.24 -18.15 -15.31
C PRO A 10 -32.65 -18.58 -14.84
N ILE A 11 -32.82 -19.85 -14.45
CA ILE A 11 -34.08 -20.40 -13.94
C ILE A 11 -34.37 -20.03 -12.48
N TYR A 12 -33.38 -19.51 -11.74
CA TYR A 12 -33.57 -19.12 -10.34
C TYR A 12 -34.05 -17.69 -10.24
N ALA A 13 -35.15 -17.48 -9.49
CA ALA A 13 -35.64 -16.15 -9.18
C ALA A 13 -34.75 -15.48 -8.14
N ALA A 14 -34.21 -14.28 -8.47
CA ALA A 14 -33.42 -13.50 -7.53
C ALA A 14 -34.28 -12.85 -6.45
N THR A 15 -35.50 -12.45 -6.79
CA THR A 15 -36.52 -11.86 -5.89
C THR A 15 -37.85 -12.51 -6.14
N TRP A 16 -38.65 -12.58 -5.08
CA TRP A 16 -40.05 -12.99 -5.19
C TRP A 16 -40.98 -11.78 -5.44
N THR A 17 -42.24 -12.06 -5.72
CA THR A 17 -43.26 -11.02 -5.94
C THR A 17 -43.50 -10.11 -4.72
N ASN A 18 -43.20 -10.59 -3.53
CA ASN A 18 -43.24 -9.83 -2.27
C ASN A 18 -42.00 -8.96 -2.03
N GLY A 19 -41.03 -8.95 -2.96
CA GLY A 19 -39.80 -8.18 -2.87
C GLY A 19 -38.67 -8.79 -2.03
N LEU A 20 -38.89 -9.95 -1.41
CA LEU A 20 -37.87 -10.63 -0.62
C LEU A 20 -36.90 -11.40 -1.51
N TRP A 21 -35.66 -11.58 -1.01
CA TRP A 21 -34.61 -12.26 -1.73
C TRP A 21 -34.81 -13.78 -1.78
N GLY A 22 -34.71 -14.36 -2.96
CA GLY A 22 -34.66 -15.79 -3.15
C GLY A 22 -33.30 -16.38 -2.82
N ASP A 23 -33.24 -17.65 -2.44
CA ASP A 23 -32.00 -18.37 -2.13
C ASP A 23 -31.13 -18.60 -3.36
N VAL A 24 -31.71 -18.55 -4.56
CA VAL A 24 -31.05 -18.87 -5.83
C VAL A 24 -30.36 -20.24 -5.69
N LYS A 25 -29.17 -20.43 -6.20
CA LYS A 25 -28.39 -21.65 -5.97
C LYS A 25 -27.47 -21.48 -4.77
N ASP A 26 -27.67 -22.30 -3.74
CA ASP A 26 -26.81 -22.37 -2.54
C ASP A 26 -26.65 -21.01 -1.78
N GLY A 27 -27.67 -20.14 -1.83
CA GLY A 27 -27.60 -18.82 -1.20
C GLY A 27 -26.67 -17.82 -1.89
N GLU A 28 -26.38 -18.02 -3.18
CA GLU A 28 -25.46 -17.20 -3.96
C GLU A 28 -26.18 -16.13 -4.81
N ASN A 29 -27.17 -15.43 -4.25
CA ASN A 29 -27.90 -14.37 -4.95
C ASN A 29 -27.01 -13.12 -5.14
N MET A 30 -26.43 -12.98 -6.33
CA MET A 30 -25.52 -11.86 -6.65
C MET A 30 -26.24 -10.51 -6.68
N LEU A 31 -27.53 -10.47 -7.08
CA LEU A 31 -28.30 -9.24 -7.08
C LEU A 31 -28.49 -8.72 -5.66
N ALA A 32 -28.87 -9.59 -4.73
CA ALA A 32 -28.98 -9.25 -3.32
C ALA A 32 -27.66 -8.75 -2.73
N LYS A 33 -26.56 -9.43 -3.03
CA LYS A 33 -25.21 -9.05 -2.54
C LYS A 33 -24.76 -7.68 -3.06
N ILE A 34 -25.10 -7.33 -4.32
CA ILE A 34 -24.77 -6.03 -4.90
C ILE A 34 -25.68 -4.92 -4.34
N THR A 35 -26.96 -5.23 -4.13
CA THR A 35 -27.96 -4.24 -3.70
C THR A 35 -27.89 -3.98 -2.18
N ASP A 36 -27.85 -5.04 -1.38
CA ASP A 36 -27.97 -4.97 0.08
C ASP A 36 -26.73 -5.40 0.85
N GLY A 37 -25.67 -5.84 0.15
CA GLY A 37 -24.47 -6.41 0.77
C GLY A 37 -23.62 -5.43 1.60
N GLY A 38 -23.95 -4.14 1.55
CA GLY A 38 -23.21 -3.12 2.29
C GLY A 38 -22.27 -2.29 1.42
N THR A 39 -21.22 -1.76 2.02
CA THR A 39 -20.30 -0.85 1.33
C THR A 39 -18.84 -1.18 1.59
N PHE A 40 -18.03 -1.05 0.55
CA PHE A 40 -16.59 -1.05 0.65
C PHE A 40 -16.07 0.30 0.16
N THR A 41 -15.34 1.00 1.03
CA THR A 41 -14.74 2.28 0.68
C THR A 41 -13.24 2.24 0.96
N ASN A 42 -12.46 2.72 0.02
CA ASN A 42 -11.02 2.82 0.13
C ASN A 42 -10.59 4.24 -0.25
N TRP A 43 -10.03 4.98 0.69
CA TRP A 43 -9.42 6.29 0.47
C TRP A 43 -7.91 6.15 0.57
N GLY A 44 -7.21 6.55 -0.45
CA GLY A 44 -5.76 6.64 -0.47
C GLY A 44 -5.32 8.08 -0.71
N THR A 45 -4.38 8.56 0.10
CA THR A 45 -3.72 9.85 -0.09
C THR A 45 -2.23 9.61 -0.14
N ASN A 46 -1.59 10.01 -1.23
CA ASN A 46 -0.15 9.98 -1.38
C ASN A 46 0.34 11.41 -1.63
N ILE A 47 1.27 11.88 -0.79
CA ILE A 47 1.88 13.20 -0.91
C ILE A 47 3.38 13.00 -0.89
N GLY A 48 4.01 13.27 -2.02
CA GLY A 48 5.46 13.17 -2.18
C GLY A 48 6.03 14.39 -2.89
N GLY A 49 7.28 14.67 -2.63
CA GLY A 49 7.98 15.76 -3.26
C GLY A 49 9.49 15.58 -3.18
N LYS A 50 10.21 16.37 -3.97
CA LYS A 50 11.68 16.43 -3.92
C LYS A 50 12.12 17.88 -3.91
N LEU A 51 12.94 18.22 -2.92
CA LEU A 51 13.66 19.49 -2.87
C LEU A 51 15.14 19.19 -3.07
N GLY A 52 15.77 19.97 -3.92
CA GLY A 52 17.20 19.81 -4.19
C GLY A 52 17.89 21.15 -4.41
N ILE A 53 19.16 21.18 -4.09
CA ILE A 53 20.04 22.31 -4.33
C ILE A 53 21.31 21.83 -5.04
N ASP A 54 21.70 22.56 -6.05
CA ASP A 54 22.96 22.37 -6.78
C ASP A 54 23.82 23.62 -6.63
N ILE A 55 25.07 23.46 -6.24
CA ILE A 55 26.05 24.54 -6.15
C ILE A 55 27.30 24.20 -6.95
N THR A 56 27.88 25.19 -7.59
CA THR A 56 29.13 25.06 -8.35
C THR A 56 30.16 26.06 -7.77
N PRO A 57 30.83 25.68 -6.66
CA PRO A 57 31.69 26.62 -5.93
C PRO A 57 32.98 26.97 -6.71
N VAL A 58 33.42 26.06 -7.55
CA VAL A 58 34.59 26.26 -8.46
C VAL A 58 34.35 25.55 -9.78
N ASN A 59 35.03 25.98 -10.82
CA ASN A 59 34.95 25.35 -12.14
C ASN A 59 35.25 23.84 -12.06
N GLY A 60 34.34 23.04 -12.58
CA GLY A 60 34.45 21.58 -12.60
C GLY A 60 33.89 20.88 -11.38
N LEU A 61 33.63 21.56 -10.26
CA LEU A 61 33.02 20.97 -9.06
C LEU A 61 31.53 21.33 -8.93
N LYS A 62 30.69 20.31 -8.96
CA LYS A 62 29.25 20.41 -8.68
C LYS A 62 28.92 19.62 -7.42
N ILE A 63 28.29 20.27 -6.45
CA ILE A 63 27.78 19.65 -5.23
C ILE A 63 26.26 19.72 -5.28
N SER A 64 25.62 18.59 -5.07
CA SER A 64 24.17 18.44 -5.10
C SER A 64 23.69 17.85 -3.77
N ALA A 65 22.63 18.40 -3.22
CA ALA A 65 21.92 17.83 -2.08
C ALA A 65 20.42 17.76 -2.40
N ALA A 66 19.76 16.69 -2.02
CA ALA A 66 18.35 16.54 -2.22
C ALA A 66 17.70 15.77 -1.06
N VAL A 67 16.45 16.14 -0.75
CA VAL A 67 15.57 15.39 0.15
C VAL A 67 14.25 15.14 -0.54
N ALA A 68 13.78 13.91 -0.47
CA ALA A 68 12.54 13.46 -1.10
C ALA A 68 11.68 12.71 -0.07
N PRO A 69 10.81 13.42 0.68
CA PRO A 69 9.81 12.80 1.53
C PRO A 69 8.61 12.30 0.72
N ASN A 70 8.03 11.18 1.15
CA ASN A 70 6.80 10.62 0.63
C ASN A 70 5.94 10.12 1.79
N PHE A 71 4.66 10.51 1.81
CA PHE A 71 3.66 10.13 2.81
C PHE A 71 2.50 9.45 2.11
N ASN A 72 2.12 8.29 2.60
CA ASN A 72 1.01 7.53 2.05
C ASN A 72 0.09 7.06 3.17
N ASN A 73 -1.17 7.50 3.11
CA ASN A 73 -2.20 7.19 4.08
C ASN A 73 -3.34 6.47 3.37
N VAL A 74 -3.69 5.29 3.84
CA VAL A 74 -4.79 4.50 3.28
C VAL A 74 -5.80 4.19 4.38
N LYS A 75 -7.04 4.57 4.12
CA LYS A 75 -8.18 4.27 4.97
C LYS A 75 -9.15 3.37 4.23
N LYS A 76 -9.38 2.16 4.76
CA LYS A 76 -10.36 1.23 4.23
C LYS A 76 -11.50 1.09 5.23
N LYS A 77 -12.72 1.03 4.72
CA LYS A 77 -13.93 0.80 5.51
C LYS A 77 -14.80 -0.21 4.78
N THR A 78 -15.00 -1.34 5.41
CA THR A 78 -15.80 -2.44 4.90
C THR A 78 -17.00 -2.65 5.83
N PHE A 79 -18.18 -2.30 5.36
CA PHE A 79 -19.43 -2.53 6.08
C PHE A 79 -20.24 -3.58 5.34
N VAL A 80 -20.32 -4.77 5.91
CA VAL A 80 -21.10 -5.89 5.38
C VAL A 80 -22.42 -5.95 6.09
N LYS A 81 -23.53 -5.97 5.35
CA LYS A 81 -24.87 -6.10 5.91
C LYS A 81 -25.34 -7.54 5.85
N GLN A 82 -26.08 -7.96 6.85
CA GLN A 82 -26.78 -9.24 6.86
C GLN A 82 -27.82 -9.27 5.73
N ILE A 83 -27.86 -10.35 4.94
CA ILE A 83 -28.84 -10.54 3.86
C ILE A 83 -29.61 -11.82 4.12
N PRO A 84 -30.88 -11.73 4.63
CA PRO A 84 -31.76 -12.87 4.75
C PRO A 84 -32.25 -13.33 3.36
N TYR A 85 -32.54 -14.62 3.23
CA TYR A 85 -33.20 -15.17 2.05
C TYR A 85 -34.35 -16.09 2.42
N THR A 86 -35.26 -16.26 1.48
CA THR A 86 -36.46 -17.12 1.58
C THR A 86 -36.47 -18.14 0.43
N ARG A 87 -37.31 -19.14 0.47
CA ARG A 87 -37.44 -20.18 -0.54
C ARG A 87 -38.78 -20.12 -1.27
N SER A 88 -38.84 -20.80 -2.43
CA SER A 88 -40.07 -20.86 -3.24
C SER A 88 -41.27 -21.52 -2.53
N GLU A 89 -40.97 -22.47 -1.64
CA GLU A 89 -42.00 -23.19 -0.85
C GLU A 89 -42.69 -22.31 0.19
N ASP A 90 -41.91 -21.37 0.77
CA ASP A 90 -42.42 -20.36 1.69
C ASP A 90 -41.63 -19.03 1.52
N PRO A 91 -42.10 -18.19 0.60
CA PRO A 91 -41.40 -16.96 0.26
C PRO A 91 -41.55 -15.86 1.32
N ASN A 92 -42.28 -16.09 2.41
CA ASN A 92 -42.50 -15.12 3.49
C ASN A 92 -41.63 -15.41 4.73
N THR A 93 -41.09 -16.62 4.86
CA THR A 93 -40.30 -17.02 6.02
C THR A 93 -38.81 -17.04 5.68
N THR A 94 -38.01 -16.29 6.44
CA THR A 94 -36.55 -16.35 6.33
C THR A 94 -36.02 -17.73 6.69
N VAL A 95 -35.34 -18.37 5.75
CA VAL A 95 -34.80 -19.73 5.91
C VAL A 95 -33.31 -19.65 6.34
N GLY A 96 -32.61 -18.59 5.99
CA GLY A 96 -31.20 -18.42 6.31
C GLY A 96 -30.66 -17.11 5.82
N TYR A 97 -29.32 -17.01 5.84
CA TYR A 97 -28.58 -15.82 5.40
C TYR A 97 -27.57 -16.19 4.34
N MET A 98 -27.35 -15.29 3.39
CA MET A 98 -26.43 -15.53 2.28
C MET A 98 -25.00 -15.72 2.77
N GLY A 99 -24.24 -16.55 2.05
CA GLY A 99 -22.83 -16.82 2.34
C GLY A 99 -22.00 -15.54 2.37
N GLY A 100 -21.26 -15.30 3.48
CA GLY A 100 -20.48 -14.07 3.71
C GLY A 100 -21.31 -12.89 4.22
N TYR A 101 -22.65 -13.04 4.38
CA TYR A 101 -23.59 -11.96 4.79
C TYR A 101 -24.49 -12.43 5.92
N ARG A 102 -23.93 -13.18 6.86
CA ARG A 102 -24.68 -13.79 7.98
C ARG A 102 -24.92 -12.84 9.13
N THR A 103 -24.03 -11.89 9.32
CA THR A 103 -24.12 -10.85 10.34
C THR A 103 -23.78 -9.51 9.73
N THR A 104 -24.25 -8.42 10.33
CA THR A 104 -23.84 -7.09 9.92
C THR A 104 -22.60 -6.70 10.70
N ASN A 105 -21.49 -6.51 10.00
CA ASN A 105 -20.20 -6.17 10.60
C ASN A 105 -19.53 -4.96 9.92
N LEU A 106 -18.71 -4.28 10.69
CA LEU A 106 -17.86 -3.21 10.22
C LEU A 106 -16.40 -3.53 10.52
N THR A 107 -15.55 -3.39 9.52
CA THR A 107 -14.10 -3.40 9.67
C THR A 107 -13.53 -2.10 9.13
N GLU A 108 -12.72 -1.42 9.94
CA GLU A 108 -11.93 -0.26 9.54
C GLU A 108 -10.45 -0.59 9.63
N ASN A 109 -9.70 -0.28 8.56
CA ASN A 109 -8.25 -0.40 8.51
C ASN A 109 -7.63 0.97 8.24
N ARG A 110 -6.56 1.27 8.94
CA ARG A 110 -5.72 2.45 8.74
C ARG A 110 -4.30 1.98 8.49
N ASN A 111 -3.73 2.39 7.35
CA ASN A 111 -2.35 2.13 7.02
C ASN A 111 -1.69 3.46 6.75
N ASP A 112 -0.74 3.81 7.58
CA ASP A 112 0.04 5.04 7.46
C ASP A 112 1.49 4.66 7.19
N SER A 113 2.07 5.25 6.16
CA SER A 113 3.47 5.03 5.85
C SER A 113 4.14 6.32 5.37
N HIS A 114 5.41 6.43 5.67
CA HIS A 114 6.25 7.48 5.12
C HIS A 114 7.64 6.96 4.85
N ASP A 115 8.26 7.52 3.83
CA ASP A 115 9.65 7.31 3.52
C ASP A 115 10.33 8.63 3.20
N ILE A 116 11.61 8.69 3.49
CA ILE A 116 12.44 9.87 3.24
C ILE A 116 13.75 9.39 2.62
N THR A 117 14.03 9.90 1.42
CA THR A 117 15.32 9.72 0.77
C THR A 117 16.13 11.00 0.88
N THR A 118 17.34 10.91 1.41
CA THR A 118 18.30 12.02 1.45
C THR A 118 19.51 11.68 0.60
N GLN A 119 19.90 12.58 -0.29
CA GLN A 119 21.00 12.36 -1.24
C GLN A 119 21.98 13.50 -1.23
N PHE A 120 23.28 13.17 -1.26
CA PHE A 120 24.37 14.10 -1.44
C PHE A 120 25.30 13.58 -2.53
N PHE A 121 25.69 14.44 -3.44
CA PHE A 121 26.63 14.14 -4.52
C PHE A 121 27.68 15.24 -4.64
N ALA A 122 28.91 14.86 -4.86
CA ALA A 122 29.97 15.74 -5.30
C ALA A 122 30.55 15.20 -6.59
N ASN A 123 30.52 16.00 -7.66
CA ASN A 123 31.06 15.67 -8.95
C ASN A 123 32.16 16.68 -9.28
N TYR A 124 33.34 16.18 -9.61
CA TYR A 124 34.43 16.99 -10.09
C TYR A 124 34.89 16.48 -11.45
N ALA A 125 34.92 17.36 -12.44
CA ALA A 125 35.37 17.06 -13.77
C ALA A 125 36.42 18.10 -14.22
N LYS A 126 37.49 17.62 -14.87
CA LYS A 126 38.54 18.49 -15.39
C LYS A 126 39.19 17.91 -16.62
N THR A 127 39.35 18.74 -17.64
CA THR A 127 40.10 18.44 -18.86
C THR A 127 41.45 19.11 -18.79
N LEU A 128 42.52 18.34 -19.04
CA LEU A 128 43.90 18.81 -19.10
C LEU A 128 44.53 18.35 -20.45
N GLY A 129 44.43 19.17 -21.45
CA GLY A 129 44.88 18.85 -22.80
C GLY A 129 44.12 17.69 -23.43
N ARG A 130 44.70 16.49 -23.51
CA ARG A 130 44.05 15.28 -24.03
C ARG A 130 43.54 14.34 -22.93
N HIS A 131 43.59 14.78 -21.68
CA HIS A 131 43.24 14.00 -20.52
C HIS A 131 41.93 14.53 -19.92
N ASP A 132 40.90 13.71 -19.86
CA ASP A 132 39.64 14.02 -19.21
C ASP A 132 39.44 13.16 -17.95
N PHE A 133 39.24 13.81 -16.82
CA PHE A 133 39.02 13.18 -15.52
C PHE A 133 37.65 13.55 -15.01
N SER A 134 36.91 12.58 -14.48
CA SER A 134 35.70 12.83 -13.70
C SER A 134 35.67 11.93 -12.50
N VAL A 135 35.35 12.50 -11.34
CA VAL A 135 35.15 11.78 -10.07
C VAL A 135 33.84 12.19 -9.50
N MET A 136 33.02 11.21 -9.10
CA MET A 136 31.79 11.40 -8.37
C MET A 136 31.87 10.65 -7.05
N ILE A 137 31.45 11.29 -5.98
CA ILE A 137 31.20 10.66 -4.66
C ILE A 137 29.74 10.92 -4.32
N GLY A 138 29.04 9.90 -3.88
CA GLY A 138 27.63 9.98 -3.49
C GLY A 138 27.38 9.33 -2.15
N TYR A 139 26.42 9.90 -1.44
CA TYR A 139 25.83 9.39 -0.22
C TYR A 139 24.33 9.39 -0.36
N GLU A 140 23.69 8.29 0.03
CA GLU A 140 22.24 8.17 0.07
C GLU A 140 21.82 7.55 1.40
N ASP A 141 20.84 8.14 2.02
CA ASP A 141 20.16 7.60 3.21
C ASP A 141 18.67 7.50 2.91
N TYR A 142 18.12 6.32 3.14
CA TYR A 142 16.70 6.03 2.98
C TYR A 142 16.15 5.51 4.30
N TYR A 143 15.06 6.11 4.76
CA TYR A 143 14.32 5.65 5.92
C TYR A 143 12.87 5.44 5.53
N ALA A 144 12.28 4.33 5.97
CA ALA A 144 10.86 4.06 5.80
C ALA A 144 10.26 3.56 7.11
N PHE A 145 9.06 4.03 7.37
CA PHE A 145 8.20 3.62 8.47
C PHE A 145 6.83 3.27 7.94
N TRP A 146 6.23 2.24 8.48
CA TRP A 146 4.90 1.79 8.18
C TRP A 146 4.21 1.32 9.45
N GLU A 147 2.94 1.69 9.62
CA GLU A 147 2.09 1.18 10.68
C GLU A 147 0.68 0.91 10.18
N ASN A 148 0.00 -0.06 10.80
CA ASN A 148 -1.40 -0.31 10.58
C ASN A 148 -2.18 -0.36 11.88
N LEU A 149 -3.45 0.00 11.79
CA LEU A 149 -4.45 -0.16 12.83
C LEU A 149 -5.70 -0.75 12.20
N ASP A 150 -6.17 -1.85 12.76
CA ASP A 150 -7.40 -2.52 12.39
C ASP A 150 -8.38 -2.50 13.56
N ALA A 151 -9.64 -2.22 13.29
CA ALA A 151 -10.70 -2.33 14.28
C ALA A 151 -11.96 -2.86 13.63
N SER A 152 -12.67 -3.75 14.34
CA SER A 152 -13.94 -4.28 13.87
C SER A 152 -14.93 -4.49 15.00
N ARG A 153 -16.21 -4.40 14.66
CA ARG A 153 -17.32 -4.84 15.48
C ARG A 153 -18.34 -5.56 14.62
N ASP A 154 -19.10 -6.46 15.23
CA ASP A 154 -20.16 -7.24 14.60
C ASP A 154 -21.52 -6.97 15.25
N GLN A 155 -22.57 -7.60 14.73
CA GLN A 155 -23.94 -7.58 15.24
C GLN A 155 -24.54 -6.17 15.36
N TYR A 156 -24.44 -5.39 14.28
CA TYR A 156 -25.09 -4.08 14.18
C TYR A 156 -26.62 -4.24 14.10
N GLN A 157 -27.33 -3.55 14.97
CA GLN A 157 -28.78 -3.42 14.90
C GLN A 157 -29.17 -2.33 13.88
N LEU A 158 -28.39 -1.24 13.80
CA LEU A 158 -28.58 -0.15 12.84
C LEU A 158 -27.71 -0.35 11.62
N THR A 159 -28.30 -0.63 10.48
CA THR A 159 -27.58 -0.90 9.23
C THR A 159 -27.37 0.34 8.34
N SER A 160 -27.81 1.52 8.80
CA SER A 160 -27.69 2.77 8.05
C SER A 160 -26.45 3.59 8.41
N TYR A 161 -25.84 3.33 9.57
CA TYR A 161 -24.72 4.12 10.09
C TYR A 161 -23.52 3.23 10.41
N PRO A 162 -22.54 3.15 9.51
CA PRO A 162 -21.36 2.30 9.69
C PRO A 162 -20.30 2.98 10.57
N TYR A 163 -20.55 3.07 11.87
CA TYR A 163 -19.63 3.56 12.89
C TYR A 163 -19.37 2.48 13.93
N LEU A 164 -18.11 2.33 14.37
CA LEU A 164 -17.70 1.24 15.27
C LEU A 164 -18.55 1.19 16.56
N ASP A 165 -18.83 2.31 17.17
CA ASP A 165 -19.57 2.37 18.44
C ASP A 165 -21.02 1.87 18.37
N LEU A 166 -21.57 1.74 17.17
CA LEU A 166 -22.92 1.21 16.99
C LEU A 166 -22.98 -0.32 16.89
N GLY A 167 -21.83 -0.99 16.78
CA GLY A 167 -21.73 -2.44 16.85
C GLY A 167 -21.68 -2.93 18.29
N SER A 168 -21.97 -4.23 18.50
CA SER A 168 -21.94 -4.84 19.83
C SER A 168 -20.54 -4.77 20.46
N GLU A 169 -20.49 -4.45 21.76
CA GLU A 169 -19.24 -4.46 22.51
C GLU A 169 -18.68 -5.87 22.74
N ASP A 170 -19.56 -6.88 22.73
CA ASP A 170 -19.17 -8.28 22.92
C ASP A 170 -18.42 -8.85 21.71
N TYR A 171 -18.60 -8.23 20.53
CA TYR A 171 -18.01 -8.66 19.26
C TYR A 171 -17.06 -7.59 18.69
N ARG A 172 -16.15 -7.12 19.53
CA ARG A 172 -15.09 -6.19 19.13
C ARG A 172 -13.77 -6.91 18.92
N ASP A 173 -13.07 -6.52 17.88
CA ASP A 173 -11.71 -6.97 17.60
C ASP A 173 -10.87 -5.80 17.15
N ASN A 174 -9.59 -5.84 17.48
CA ASN A 174 -8.64 -4.82 17.05
C ASN A 174 -7.23 -5.42 16.96
N GLY A 175 -6.44 -4.86 16.08
CA GLY A 175 -5.05 -5.22 15.90
C GLY A 175 -4.24 -4.04 15.36
N GLY A 176 -2.95 -4.17 15.41
CA GLY A 176 -2.04 -3.18 14.84
C GLY A 176 -0.61 -3.66 14.91
N ASN A 177 0.19 -3.16 13.98
CA ASN A 177 1.62 -3.44 13.92
C ASN A 177 2.35 -2.28 13.26
N ALA A 178 3.65 -2.18 13.49
CA ALA A 178 4.52 -1.20 12.86
C ALA A 178 5.85 -1.83 12.47
N GLU A 179 6.43 -1.35 11.39
CA GLU A 179 7.75 -1.76 10.90
C GLU A 179 8.52 -0.53 10.44
N GLU A 180 9.81 -0.51 10.72
CA GLU A 180 10.72 0.48 10.17
C GLU A 180 11.97 -0.18 9.59
N TYR A 181 12.55 0.45 8.58
CA TYR A 181 13.83 0.06 8.06
C TYR A 181 14.56 1.23 7.42
N ALA A 182 15.88 1.11 7.37
CA ALA A 182 16.74 2.11 6.75
C ALA A 182 17.82 1.46 5.90
N TYR A 183 18.19 2.16 4.82
CA TYR A 183 19.35 1.85 4.00
C TYR A 183 20.27 3.04 3.98
N ARG A 184 21.56 2.77 3.94
CA ARG A 184 22.60 3.78 3.79
C ARG A 184 23.63 3.33 2.77
N SER A 185 23.92 4.18 1.82
CA SER A 185 24.83 3.88 0.71
C SER A 185 25.88 4.94 0.57
N LEU A 186 27.12 4.49 0.42
CA LEU A 186 28.25 5.30 -0.01
C LEU A 186 28.73 4.75 -1.35
N PHE A 187 28.90 5.61 -2.35
CA PHE A 187 29.37 5.16 -3.65
C PHE A 187 30.25 6.20 -4.32
N GLY A 188 31.15 5.72 -5.17
CA GLY A 188 32.06 6.55 -5.94
C GLY A 188 32.22 6.01 -7.34
N ARG A 189 32.44 6.90 -8.26
CA ARG A 189 32.80 6.63 -9.66
C ARG A 189 33.98 7.48 -10.07
N MET A 190 34.92 6.88 -10.77
CA MET A 190 35.99 7.57 -11.43
C MET A 190 35.99 7.19 -12.92
N THR A 191 36.08 8.19 -13.78
CA THR A 191 36.26 7.99 -15.20
C THR A 191 37.51 8.77 -15.66
N TYR A 192 38.24 8.15 -16.55
CA TYR A 192 39.40 8.76 -17.20
C TYR A 192 39.34 8.47 -18.70
N SER A 193 39.51 9.49 -19.52
CA SER A 193 39.59 9.37 -20.96
C SER A 193 40.89 10.03 -21.46
N TYR A 194 41.53 9.37 -22.40
CA TYR A 194 42.71 9.91 -23.08
C TYR A 194 42.43 10.06 -24.58
N ALA A 195 42.50 11.31 -25.05
CA ALA A 195 42.34 11.70 -26.46
C ALA A 195 41.03 11.15 -27.09
N ASP A 196 39.96 10.95 -26.29
CA ASP A 196 38.69 10.35 -26.68
C ASP A 196 38.80 8.92 -27.29
N ARG A 197 39.96 8.26 -27.08
CA ARG A 197 40.21 6.92 -27.62
C ARG A 197 40.27 5.82 -26.57
N TYR A 198 40.77 6.15 -25.40
CA TYR A 198 40.92 5.19 -24.30
C TYR A 198 40.12 5.66 -23.10
N LEU A 199 39.18 4.85 -22.66
CA LEU A 199 38.31 5.11 -21.52
C LEU A 199 38.52 4.05 -20.43
N ILE A 200 38.74 4.51 -19.20
CA ILE A 200 38.76 3.66 -18.00
C ILE A 200 37.71 4.18 -17.04
N GLN A 201 36.89 3.25 -16.47
CA GLN A 201 35.91 3.58 -15.44
C GLN A 201 36.05 2.59 -14.29
N ALA A 202 36.01 3.13 -13.07
CA ALA A 202 35.92 2.35 -11.83
C ALA A 202 34.72 2.81 -11.02
N ASN A 203 34.00 1.87 -10.40
CA ASN A 203 32.88 2.13 -9.50
C ASN A 203 33.12 1.35 -8.20
N LEU A 204 32.78 1.98 -7.08
CA LEU A 204 32.78 1.35 -5.77
C LEU A 204 31.49 1.74 -5.08
N ARG A 205 30.86 0.77 -4.40
CA ARG A 205 29.65 1.00 -3.62
C ARG A 205 29.71 0.21 -2.32
N ARG A 206 29.29 0.84 -1.25
CA ARG A 206 29.12 0.22 0.06
C ARG A 206 27.73 0.50 0.58
N ASP A 207 26.94 -0.56 0.79
CA ASP A 207 25.56 -0.49 1.23
C ASP A 207 25.41 -1.10 2.62
N GLY A 208 24.62 -0.44 3.45
CA GLY A 208 24.21 -0.93 4.75
C GLY A 208 22.69 -0.97 4.88
N SER A 209 22.15 -2.01 5.51
CA SER A 209 20.72 -2.15 5.76
C SER A 209 20.44 -2.48 7.23
N SER A 210 19.43 -1.81 7.81
CA SER A 210 18.96 -2.07 9.17
C SER A 210 18.36 -3.46 9.36
N ARG A 211 17.97 -4.14 8.27
CA ARG A 211 17.39 -5.49 8.30
C ARG A 211 18.38 -6.59 8.66
N PHE A 212 19.68 -6.29 8.60
CA PHE A 212 20.74 -7.23 8.96
C PHE A 212 21.31 -6.93 10.34
N ALA A 213 21.80 -7.96 11.00
CA ALA A 213 22.51 -7.82 12.28
C ALA A 213 23.72 -6.88 12.14
N SER A 214 24.13 -6.23 13.21
CA SER A 214 25.17 -5.20 13.23
C SER A 214 26.51 -5.64 12.63
N ASN A 215 26.87 -6.93 12.80
CA ASN A 215 28.10 -7.52 12.31
C ASN A 215 28.14 -7.85 10.82
N CYS A 216 26.96 -7.92 10.15
CA CYS A 216 26.84 -8.23 8.73
C CYS A 216 25.99 -7.19 7.96
N ARG A 217 25.80 -6.02 8.54
CA ARG A 217 24.94 -4.96 8.04
C ARG A 217 25.47 -4.31 6.76
N TRP A 218 26.80 -4.34 6.52
CA TRP A 218 27.46 -3.64 5.44
C TRP A 218 28.06 -4.61 4.42
N ALA A 219 27.86 -4.32 3.14
CA ALA A 219 28.47 -5.01 2.01
C ALA A 219 29.14 -4.04 1.05
N ASN A 220 30.21 -4.49 0.38
CA ASN A 220 30.91 -3.73 -0.66
C ASN A 220 30.65 -4.38 -2.03
N PHE A 221 30.53 -3.54 -3.06
CA PHE A 221 30.28 -3.92 -4.45
C PHE A 221 31.20 -3.19 -5.41
#